data_0cbad438006bc7e183efc1a3df914494
#
_entry.id   0cbad438006bc7e183efc1a3df914494
#
_cell.length_a   1.000
_cell.length_b   1.000
_cell.length_c   1.000
_cell.angle_alpha   90.00
_cell.angle_beta   90.00
_cell.angle_gamma   90.00
#
_symmetry.space_group_name_H-M   'P 1'
#
loop_
_entity.id
_entity.type
_entity.pdbx_description
1 polymer ?
#
loop_
_entity_poly.entity_id
_entity_poly.type
_entity_poly.pdbx_seq_one_letter_code
_entity_poly.pdbx_strand_id
1 'polypeptide(L)'
;YAREKGLHVINTPASSSESVAELVFAHLFTGVRFLHDANRNMPLEGDTNFDGLKKAYANGIELRGKTLGIIGFGRIGQAVAKMALGLGMKVIAADKYVNEAVIRVDFYNGQFINVEIVTESLEDIFKHSDFITLHVPAQDGYVIDKAEFQLMKENVGIVNCARGGVINEVALIEALDEGKVLFAGLDVFENEPSPEIQILMHPKISLTPHIGAATEEAQDRIGTELAEQIISLLKNN
;
A
#
# COMPACT_ATOMS: atom_id res chain seq x y z
N TYR A 1 -8.01 5.78 28.54
CA TYR A 1 -9.26 5.49 29.26
C TYR A 1 -9.30 4.04 29.76
N ALA A 2 -9.27 3.01 28.87
CA ALA A 2 -9.36 1.60 29.29
C ALA A 2 -8.28 1.20 30.31
N ARG A 3 -7.01 1.55 30.03
CA ARG A 3 -5.89 1.30 30.97
C ARG A 3 -6.05 2.02 32.30
N GLU A 4 -6.58 3.24 32.32
CA GLU A 4 -6.88 3.99 33.54
C GLU A 4 -7.98 3.32 34.40
N LYS A 5 -8.84 2.49 33.78
CA LYS A 5 -9.86 1.67 34.42
C LYS A 5 -9.37 0.28 34.83
N GLY A 6 -8.06 0.00 34.69
CA GLY A 6 -7.49 -1.30 35.03
C GLY A 6 -7.80 -2.41 34.02
N LEU A 7 -8.26 -2.05 32.80
CA LEU A 7 -8.53 -3.02 31.75
C LEU A 7 -7.27 -3.30 30.95
N HIS A 8 -7.05 -4.57 30.62
CA HIS A 8 -6.00 -4.97 29.70
C HIS A 8 -6.42 -4.64 28.27
N VAL A 9 -5.54 -3.95 27.53
CA VAL A 9 -5.73 -3.63 26.11
C VAL A 9 -4.63 -4.34 25.33
N ILE A 10 -5.02 -5.31 24.53
CA ILE A 10 -4.14 -6.12 23.70
C ILE A 10 -4.48 -5.93 22.22
N ASN A 11 -3.50 -6.08 21.35
CA ASN A 11 -3.66 -6.05 19.90
C ASN A 11 -2.59 -6.94 19.24
N THR A 12 -2.77 -7.23 17.95
CA THR A 12 -1.91 -8.11 17.15
C THR A 12 -1.32 -7.37 15.94
N PRO A 13 -0.46 -6.36 16.16
CA PRO A 13 -0.04 -5.45 15.09
C PRO A 13 0.92 -6.08 14.08
N ALA A 14 1.46 -7.28 14.36
CA ALA A 14 2.40 -7.96 13.48
C ALA A 14 1.72 -8.94 12.51
N SER A 15 0.59 -9.50 12.92
CA SER A 15 -0.02 -10.68 12.28
C SER A 15 -0.52 -10.44 10.85
N SER A 16 -0.84 -9.20 10.47
CA SER A 16 -1.36 -8.85 9.14
C SER A 16 -0.34 -8.20 8.21
N SER A 17 0.92 -8.02 8.62
CA SER A 17 1.89 -7.22 7.87
C SER A 17 2.18 -7.74 6.47
N GLU A 18 2.34 -9.06 6.31
CA GLU A 18 2.57 -9.70 5.02
C GLU A 18 1.32 -9.58 4.12
N SER A 19 0.12 -9.81 4.66
CA SER A 19 -1.14 -9.73 3.89
C SER A 19 -1.38 -8.33 3.33
N VAL A 20 -1.13 -7.29 4.13
CA VAL A 20 -1.22 -5.90 3.65
C VAL A 20 -0.18 -5.63 2.58
N ALA A 21 1.06 -6.11 2.74
CA ALA A 21 2.10 -5.94 1.74
C ALA A 21 1.73 -6.61 0.40
N GLU A 22 1.15 -7.80 0.43
CA GLU A 22 0.66 -8.49 -0.77
C GLU A 22 -0.46 -7.70 -1.47
N LEU A 23 -1.40 -7.11 -0.73
CA LEU A 23 -2.45 -6.28 -1.30
C LEU A 23 -1.88 -5.01 -1.96
N VAL A 24 -0.83 -4.39 -1.39
CA VAL A 24 -0.12 -3.27 -2.02
C VAL A 24 0.39 -3.68 -3.41
N PHE A 25 1.02 -4.85 -3.53
CA PHE A 25 1.50 -5.33 -4.83
C PHE A 25 0.38 -5.75 -5.78
N ALA A 26 -0.74 -6.25 -5.27
CA ALA A 26 -1.94 -6.50 -6.08
C ALA A 26 -2.44 -5.20 -6.71
N HIS A 27 -2.52 -4.10 -5.96
CA HIS A 27 -2.86 -2.77 -6.50
C HIS A 27 -1.80 -2.25 -7.47
N LEU A 28 -0.51 -2.39 -7.17
CA LEU A 28 0.57 -1.99 -8.09
C LEU A 28 0.46 -2.73 -9.43
N PHE A 29 0.37 -4.07 -9.42
CA PHE A 29 0.20 -4.85 -10.65
C PHE A 29 -1.08 -4.51 -11.39
N THR A 30 -2.17 -4.28 -10.65
CA THR A 30 -3.45 -3.86 -11.22
C THR A 30 -3.33 -2.52 -11.96
N GLY A 31 -2.67 -1.53 -11.35
CA GLY A 31 -2.49 -0.21 -11.96
C GLY A 31 -1.55 -0.23 -13.17
N VAL A 32 -0.34 -0.81 -13.04
CA VAL A 32 0.66 -0.82 -14.13
C VAL A 32 0.27 -1.70 -15.31
N ARG A 33 -0.71 -2.61 -15.16
CA ARG A 33 -1.15 -3.55 -16.22
C ARG A 33 -2.63 -3.40 -16.57
N PHE A 34 -3.30 -2.34 -16.08
CA PHE A 34 -4.70 -2.01 -16.39
C PHE A 34 -5.70 -3.15 -16.07
N LEU A 35 -5.39 -4.01 -15.05
CA LEU A 35 -6.18 -5.23 -14.81
C LEU A 35 -7.63 -4.92 -14.43
N HIS A 36 -7.88 -3.91 -13.58
CA HIS A 36 -9.24 -3.56 -13.14
C HIS A 36 -10.11 -3.07 -14.30
N ASP A 37 -9.54 -2.24 -15.18
CA ASP A 37 -10.24 -1.69 -16.34
C ASP A 37 -10.44 -2.77 -17.42
N ALA A 38 -9.41 -3.55 -17.70
CA ALA A 38 -9.49 -4.68 -18.63
C ALA A 38 -10.58 -5.71 -18.20
N ASN A 39 -10.68 -6.04 -16.89
CA ASN A 39 -11.69 -6.93 -16.37
C ASN A 39 -13.11 -6.37 -16.46
N ARG A 40 -13.28 -5.06 -16.49
CA ARG A 40 -14.59 -4.43 -16.71
C ARG A 40 -15.01 -4.45 -18.19
N ASN A 41 -14.06 -4.21 -19.10
CA ASN A 41 -14.32 -4.03 -20.53
C ASN A 41 -14.31 -5.35 -21.31
N MET A 42 -13.48 -6.33 -20.95
CA MET A 42 -13.45 -7.63 -21.63
C MET A 42 -14.82 -8.36 -21.70
N PRO A 43 -15.64 -8.43 -20.64
CA PRO A 43 -16.96 -9.01 -20.72
C PRO A 43 -17.95 -8.23 -21.61
N LEU A 44 -17.74 -6.95 -21.82
CA LEU A 44 -18.64 -6.05 -22.55
C LEU A 44 -18.33 -6.00 -24.05
N GLU A 45 -17.04 -6.00 -24.40
CA GLU A 45 -16.57 -5.71 -25.74
C GLU A 45 -15.60 -6.75 -26.30
N GLY A 46 -15.18 -7.76 -25.50
CA GLY A 46 -14.09 -8.65 -25.87
C GLY A 46 -14.36 -9.51 -27.11
N ASP A 47 -15.61 -9.76 -27.44
CA ASP A 47 -16.03 -10.52 -28.65
C ASP A 47 -16.12 -9.63 -29.90
N THR A 48 -16.36 -8.33 -29.73
CA THR A 48 -16.62 -7.40 -30.86
C THR A 48 -15.48 -6.42 -31.11
N ASN A 49 -14.66 -6.11 -30.07
CA ASN A 49 -13.63 -5.09 -30.11
C ASN A 49 -12.28 -5.56 -29.51
N PHE A 50 -11.93 -6.82 -29.65
CA PHE A 50 -10.73 -7.41 -29.06
C PHE A 50 -9.44 -6.67 -29.42
N ASP A 51 -9.23 -6.33 -30.70
CA ASP A 51 -8.04 -5.62 -31.16
C ASP A 51 -8.00 -4.17 -30.64
N GLY A 52 -9.14 -3.53 -30.46
CA GLY A 52 -9.24 -2.21 -29.83
C GLY A 52 -8.81 -2.26 -28.36
N LEU A 53 -9.32 -3.22 -27.60
CA LEU A 53 -8.92 -3.43 -26.19
C LEU A 53 -7.44 -3.81 -26.07
N LYS A 54 -6.93 -4.69 -26.93
CA LYS A 54 -5.51 -5.04 -26.98
C LYS A 54 -4.62 -3.82 -27.20
N LYS A 55 -5.04 -2.89 -28.05
CA LYS A 55 -4.36 -1.64 -28.34
C LYS A 55 -4.42 -0.67 -27.15
N ALA A 56 -5.59 -0.55 -26.52
CA ALA A 56 -5.80 0.33 -25.35
C ALA A 56 -4.88 -0.06 -24.17
N TYR A 57 -4.65 -1.36 -23.95
CA TYR A 57 -3.84 -1.88 -22.84
C TYR A 57 -2.39 -2.24 -23.22
N ALA A 58 -1.89 -1.79 -24.37
CA ALA A 58 -0.55 -2.15 -24.86
C ALA A 58 0.60 -1.46 -24.10
N ASN A 59 0.32 -0.37 -23.34
CA ASN A 59 1.34 0.47 -22.70
C ASN A 59 1.55 0.12 -21.20
N GLY A 60 1.50 -1.15 -20.86
CA GLY A 60 1.81 -1.60 -19.49
C GLY A 60 3.25 -1.31 -19.07
N ILE A 61 3.48 -1.21 -17.78
CA ILE A 61 4.77 -0.89 -17.17
C ILE A 61 5.28 -2.11 -16.38
N GLU A 62 6.59 -2.36 -16.42
CA GLU A 62 7.26 -3.33 -15.55
C GLU A 62 7.72 -2.66 -14.26
N LEU A 63 7.59 -3.37 -13.12
CA LEU A 63 8.07 -2.88 -11.82
C LEU A 63 9.58 -2.98 -11.66
N ARG A 64 10.23 -3.97 -12.31
CA ARG A 64 11.68 -4.19 -12.22
C ARG A 64 12.46 -2.92 -12.59
N GLY A 65 13.40 -2.55 -11.72
CA GLY A 65 14.25 -1.36 -11.88
C GLY A 65 13.57 -0.03 -11.59
N LYS A 66 12.28 -0.02 -11.29
CA LYS A 66 11.54 1.17 -10.82
C LYS A 66 11.80 1.41 -9.34
N THR A 67 11.62 2.64 -8.89
CA THR A 67 11.79 3.06 -7.51
C THR A 67 10.45 3.05 -6.78
N LEU A 68 10.35 2.27 -5.71
CA LEU A 68 9.24 2.30 -4.77
C LEU A 68 9.61 3.16 -3.56
N GLY A 69 8.89 4.26 -3.36
CA GLY A 69 8.95 5.08 -2.16
C GLY A 69 7.97 4.56 -1.10
N ILE A 70 8.46 4.34 0.10
CA ILE A 70 7.70 3.82 1.23
C ILE A 70 7.61 4.90 2.30
N ILE A 71 6.41 5.40 2.58
CA ILE A 71 6.15 6.37 3.64
C ILE A 71 5.58 5.64 4.86
N GLY A 72 6.38 5.57 5.94
CA GLY A 72 6.14 4.71 7.09
C GLY A 72 6.91 3.40 6.97
N PHE A 73 8.06 3.29 7.66
CA PHE A 73 8.98 2.15 7.55
C PHE A 73 8.92 1.21 8.76
N GLY A 74 7.69 1.06 9.32
CA GLY A 74 7.37 0.07 10.34
C GLY A 74 7.26 -1.34 9.75
N ARG A 75 6.58 -2.25 10.46
CA ARG A 75 6.44 -3.67 10.08
C ARG A 75 5.88 -3.87 8.66
N ILE A 76 4.79 -3.18 8.32
CA ILE A 76 4.18 -3.29 6.99
C ILE A 76 5.11 -2.71 5.91
N GLY A 77 5.68 -1.51 6.13
CA GLY A 77 6.60 -0.91 5.19
C GLY A 77 7.84 -1.76 4.91
N GLN A 78 8.37 -2.45 5.94
CA GLN A 78 9.49 -3.39 5.79
C GLN A 78 9.07 -4.66 5.05
N ALA A 79 7.86 -5.20 5.26
CA ALA A 79 7.33 -6.33 4.49
C ALA A 79 7.16 -5.94 3.00
N VAL A 80 6.65 -4.75 2.71
CA VAL A 80 6.58 -4.19 1.35
C VAL A 80 7.97 -4.04 0.73
N ALA A 81 8.95 -3.53 1.49
CA ALA A 81 10.33 -3.42 1.01
C ALA A 81 10.93 -4.78 0.63
N LYS A 82 10.71 -5.81 1.46
CA LYS A 82 11.14 -7.19 1.19
C LYS A 82 10.58 -7.71 -0.13
N MET A 83 9.30 -7.51 -0.41
CA MET A 83 8.65 -7.92 -1.66
C MET A 83 9.19 -7.11 -2.86
N ALA A 84 9.33 -5.78 -2.70
CA ALA A 84 9.88 -4.90 -3.75
C ALA A 84 11.28 -5.33 -4.18
N LEU A 85 12.16 -5.61 -3.21
CA LEU A 85 13.51 -6.10 -3.47
C LEU A 85 13.49 -7.44 -4.22
N GLY A 86 12.58 -8.36 -3.84
CA GLY A 86 12.38 -9.64 -4.52
C GLY A 86 11.93 -9.48 -5.98
N LEU A 87 11.20 -8.44 -6.31
CA LEU A 87 10.78 -8.07 -7.67
C LEU A 87 11.85 -7.31 -8.46
N GLY A 88 12.99 -6.98 -7.81
CA GLY A 88 14.08 -6.22 -8.43
C GLY A 88 13.79 -4.72 -8.56
N MET A 89 12.95 -4.17 -7.69
CA MET A 89 12.73 -2.73 -7.56
C MET A 89 13.85 -2.08 -6.73
N LYS A 90 14.03 -0.78 -6.92
CA LYS A 90 14.76 0.07 -5.96
C LYS A 90 13.80 0.46 -4.86
N VAL A 91 14.27 0.49 -3.61
CA VAL A 91 13.47 0.89 -2.46
C VAL A 91 14.12 2.10 -1.80
N ILE A 92 13.34 3.13 -1.57
CA ILE A 92 13.65 4.26 -0.70
C ILE A 92 12.53 4.40 0.34
N ALA A 93 12.84 4.82 1.54
CA ALA A 93 11.87 4.86 2.63
C ALA A 93 11.99 6.13 3.45
N ALA A 94 10.88 6.62 3.99
CA ALA A 94 10.85 7.70 4.97
C ALA A 94 10.04 7.25 6.19
N ASP A 95 10.57 7.53 7.38
CA ASP A 95 9.89 7.27 8.64
C ASP A 95 10.31 8.30 9.71
N LYS A 96 9.39 8.60 10.62
CA LYS A 96 9.65 9.54 11.71
C LYS A 96 10.51 8.95 12.83
N TYR A 97 10.49 7.63 12.99
CA TYR A 97 11.05 6.93 14.15
C TYR A 97 12.11 5.88 13.77
N VAL A 98 12.06 5.37 12.55
CA VAL A 98 12.99 4.36 12.03
C VAL A 98 13.98 5.07 11.12
N ASN A 99 15.26 5.11 11.50
CA ASN A 99 16.32 5.74 10.70
C ASN A 99 16.93 4.77 9.69
N GLU A 100 16.95 3.48 10.03
CA GLU A 100 17.50 2.41 9.17
C GLU A 100 16.88 1.06 9.55
N ALA A 101 16.86 0.14 8.59
CA ALA A 101 16.50 -1.25 8.84
C ALA A 101 17.24 -2.18 7.88
N VAL A 102 17.55 -3.38 8.36
CA VAL A 102 18.10 -4.47 7.54
C VAL A 102 16.94 -5.36 7.08
N ILE A 103 16.66 -5.34 5.80
CA ILE A 103 15.62 -6.16 5.18
C ILE A 103 16.22 -7.49 4.74
N ARG A 104 15.78 -8.56 5.36
CA ARG A 104 16.14 -9.93 4.99
C ARG A 104 15.19 -10.45 3.94
N VAL A 105 15.72 -10.77 2.76
CA VAL A 105 14.99 -11.43 1.68
C VAL A 105 15.40 -12.91 1.65
N ASP A 106 14.45 -13.77 1.98
CA ASP A 106 14.63 -15.21 2.04
C ASP A 106 14.24 -15.90 0.73
N PHE A 107 14.99 -16.93 0.32
CA PHE A 107 14.69 -17.79 -0.81
C PHE A 107 14.28 -19.18 -0.33
N TYR A 108 13.41 -19.86 -1.10
CA TYR A 108 12.86 -21.17 -0.74
C TYR A 108 13.92 -22.26 -0.49
N ASN A 109 15.13 -22.09 -1.05
CA ASN A 109 16.25 -23.01 -0.88
C ASN A 109 17.07 -22.77 0.39
N GLY A 110 16.60 -21.87 1.29
CA GLY A 110 17.25 -21.49 2.53
C GLY A 110 18.34 -20.42 2.39
N GLN A 111 18.63 -19.96 1.19
CA GLN A 111 19.50 -18.80 0.99
C GLN A 111 18.77 -17.52 1.38
N PHE A 112 19.50 -16.50 1.73
CA PHE A 112 18.95 -15.17 1.97
C PHE A 112 19.98 -14.08 1.62
N ILE A 113 19.49 -12.88 1.42
CA ILE A 113 20.28 -11.66 1.33
C ILE A 113 19.79 -10.65 2.36
N ASN A 114 20.70 -9.85 2.88
CA ASN A 114 20.37 -8.72 3.73
C ASN A 114 20.63 -7.44 2.95
N VAL A 115 19.64 -6.56 2.93
CA VAL A 115 19.72 -5.24 2.29
C VAL A 115 19.48 -4.19 3.37
N GLU A 116 20.46 -3.35 3.61
CA GLU A 116 20.31 -2.20 4.50
C GLU A 116 19.61 -1.06 3.77
N ILE A 117 18.59 -0.49 4.40
CA ILE A 117 17.85 0.67 3.90
C ILE A 117 17.91 1.75 4.99
N VAL A 118 18.53 2.88 4.65
CA VAL A 118 18.54 4.10 5.46
C VAL A 118 17.36 4.96 5.00
N THR A 119 16.61 5.52 5.95
CA THR A 119 15.48 6.38 5.61
C THR A 119 15.94 7.76 5.16
N GLU A 120 15.20 8.32 4.23
CA GLU A 120 15.43 9.63 3.62
C GLU A 120 14.34 10.62 4.04
N SER A 121 14.40 11.85 3.55
CA SER A 121 13.34 12.83 3.77
C SER A 121 12.09 12.50 2.97
N LEU A 122 10.90 12.96 3.42
CA LEU A 122 9.66 12.85 2.64
C LEU A 122 9.79 13.52 1.27
N GLU A 123 10.52 14.63 1.19
CA GLU A 123 10.75 15.34 -0.06
C GLU A 123 11.53 14.49 -1.08
N ASP A 124 12.54 13.72 -0.61
CA ASP A 124 13.29 12.79 -1.46
C ASP A 124 12.41 11.64 -1.95
N ILE A 125 11.50 11.13 -1.09
CA ILE A 125 10.51 10.12 -1.51
C ILE A 125 9.65 10.67 -2.64
N PHE A 126 9.10 11.87 -2.51
CA PHE A 126 8.25 12.47 -3.54
C PHE A 126 9.02 12.68 -4.86
N LYS A 127 10.23 13.21 -4.80
CA LYS A 127 11.03 13.52 -6.00
C LYS A 127 11.56 12.32 -6.76
N HIS A 128 11.87 11.22 -6.05
CA HIS A 128 12.63 10.12 -6.66
C HIS A 128 11.81 8.86 -6.94
N SER A 129 10.58 8.73 -6.39
CA SER A 129 9.75 7.55 -6.56
C SER A 129 9.04 7.50 -7.90
N ASP A 130 8.97 6.31 -8.49
CA ASP A 130 8.07 5.99 -9.59
C ASP A 130 6.71 5.51 -9.05
N PHE A 131 6.73 4.88 -7.88
CA PHE A 131 5.54 4.48 -7.12
C PHE A 131 5.71 4.85 -5.65
N ILE A 132 4.62 5.24 -4.98
CA ILE A 132 4.61 5.60 -3.56
C ILE A 132 3.55 4.78 -2.85
N THR A 133 3.89 4.23 -1.68
CA THR A 133 2.94 3.55 -0.80
C THR A 133 3.07 4.08 0.62
N LEU A 134 1.91 4.18 1.31
CA LEU A 134 1.82 4.73 2.65
C LEU A 134 1.52 3.63 3.67
N HIS A 135 2.23 3.66 4.80
CA HIS A 135 2.08 2.73 5.93
C HIS A 135 2.18 3.48 7.26
N VAL A 136 1.57 4.65 7.32
CA VAL A 136 1.51 5.51 8.51
C VAL A 136 0.18 5.34 9.25
N PRO A 137 0.13 5.56 10.57
CA PRO A 137 -1.12 5.60 11.31
C PRO A 137 -1.96 6.81 10.90
N ALA A 138 -3.24 6.82 11.31
CA ALA A 138 -4.06 8.02 11.23
C ALA A 138 -3.40 9.16 12.00
N GLN A 139 -3.41 10.35 11.42
CA GLN A 139 -2.81 11.55 11.99
C GLN A 139 -3.68 12.78 11.69
N ASP A 140 -3.40 13.89 12.34
CA ASP A 140 -4.02 15.17 12.03
C ASP A 140 -3.43 15.73 10.73
N GLY A 141 -4.29 15.92 9.72
CA GLY A 141 -3.92 16.41 8.39
C GLY A 141 -3.37 15.33 7.45
N TYR A 142 -3.19 15.72 6.20
CA TYR A 142 -2.73 14.85 5.13
C TYR A 142 -1.20 14.70 5.11
N VAL A 143 -0.73 13.52 4.72
CA VAL A 143 0.68 13.29 4.36
C VAL A 143 0.92 13.71 2.90
N ILE A 144 -0.10 13.51 2.06
CA ILE A 144 -0.08 13.92 0.66
C ILE A 144 -1.29 14.81 0.39
N ASP A 145 -1.00 16.06 0.04
CA ASP A 145 -1.96 17.07 -0.42
C ASP A 145 -1.47 17.68 -1.74
N LYS A 146 -2.09 18.73 -2.23
CA LYS A 146 -1.76 19.42 -3.49
C LYS A 146 -0.28 19.77 -3.62
N ALA A 147 0.34 20.24 -2.54
CA ALA A 147 1.75 20.62 -2.54
C ALA A 147 2.69 19.42 -2.77
N GLU A 148 2.40 18.29 -2.12
CA GLU A 148 3.19 17.08 -2.24
C GLU A 148 3.06 16.45 -3.63
N PHE A 149 1.85 16.46 -4.23
CA PHE A 149 1.67 16.03 -5.63
C PHE A 149 2.57 16.82 -6.60
N GLN A 150 2.76 18.11 -6.39
CA GLN A 150 3.63 18.93 -7.26
C GLN A 150 5.11 18.53 -7.19
N LEU A 151 5.56 17.99 -6.06
CA LEU A 151 6.94 17.52 -5.87
C LEU A 151 7.22 16.18 -6.57
N MET A 152 6.18 15.40 -6.85
CA MET A 152 6.31 14.05 -7.39
C MET A 152 6.73 14.04 -8.86
N LYS A 153 7.23 12.89 -9.32
CA LYS A 153 7.44 12.67 -10.76
C LYS A 153 6.12 12.68 -11.52
N GLU A 154 6.21 12.99 -12.81
CA GLU A 154 5.09 12.76 -13.72
C GLU A 154 4.77 11.27 -13.83
N ASN A 155 3.47 10.94 -13.90
CA ASN A 155 2.97 9.57 -13.99
C ASN A 155 3.35 8.68 -12.78
N VAL A 156 3.43 9.25 -11.57
CA VAL A 156 3.63 8.47 -10.35
C VAL A 156 2.42 7.58 -10.08
N GLY A 157 2.67 6.34 -9.61
CA GLY A 157 1.60 5.48 -9.09
C GLY A 157 1.52 5.59 -7.56
N ILE A 158 0.31 5.58 -7.00
CA ILE A 158 0.12 5.74 -5.54
C ILE A 158 -0.72 4.58 -5.00
N VAL A 159 -0.32 4.03 -3.86
CA VAL A 159 -1.10 3.00 -3.15
C VAL A 159 -1.28 3.39 -1.69
N ASN A 160 -2.52 3.37 -1.21
CA ASN A 160 -2.86 3.56 0.19
C ASN A 160 -3.64 2.36 0.74
N CYS A 161 -2.94 1.49 1.49
CA CYS A 161 -3.51 0.42 2.29
C CYS A 161 -3.26 0.67 3.79
N ALA A 162 -3.10 1.94 4.20
CA ALA A 162 -2.80 2.31 5.58
C ALA A 162 -4.04 2.81 6.33
N ARG A 163 -4.42 4.06 6.10
CA ARG A 163 -5.60 4.71 6.71
C ARG A 163 -6.23 5.70 5.74
N GLY A 164 -7.54 5.88 5.83
CA GLY A 164 -8.22 7.02 5.23
C GLY A 164 -7.74 8.33 5.83
N GLY A 165 -7.79 9.42 5.07
CA GLY A 165 -7.37 10.74 5.51
C GLY A 165 -5.86 11.00 5.57
N VAL A 166 -5.01 10.06 5.12
CA VAL A 166 -3.56 10.33 4.96
C VAL A 166 -3.24 10.93 3.58
N ILE A 167 -4.13 10.77 2.62
CA ILE A 167 -4.09 11.44 1.30
C ILE A 167 -5.35 12.30 1.19
N ASN A 168 -5.23 13.53 0.72
CA ASN A 168 -6.37 14.36 0.34
C ASN A 168 -7.00 13.76 -0.94
N GLU A 169 -8.17 13.14 -0.82
CA GLU A 169 -8.85 12.46 -1.93
C GLU A 169 -9.27 13.41 -3.04
N VAL A 170 -9.63 14.66 -2.71
CA VAL A 170 -9.94 15.69 -3.72
C VAL A 170 -8.71 16.06 -4.53
N ALA A 171 -7.58 16.29 -3.86
CA ALA A 171 -6.31 16.58 -4.52
C ALA A 171 -5.80 15.37 -5.35
N LEU A 172 -6.05 14.14 -4.90
CA LEU A 172 -5.72 12.93 -5.65
C LEU A 172 -6.50 12.84 -6.96
N ILE A 173 -7.82 13.13 -6.95
CA ILE A 173 -8.65 13.16 -8.16
C ILE A 173 -8.12 14.21 -9.15
N GLU A 174 -7.85 15.44 -8.68
CA GLU A 174 -7.27 16.49 -9.52
C GLU A 174 -5.95 16.02 -10.17
N ALA A 175 -5.04 15.41 -9.39
CA ALA A 175 -3.76 14.90 -9.88
C ALA A 175 -3.89 13.72 -10.87
N LEU A 176 -4.92 12.87 -10.72
CA LEU A 176 -5.25 11.80 -11.68
C LEU A 176 -5.79 12.34 -12.99
N ASP A 177 -6.67 13.35 -12.93
CA ASP A 177 -7.26 13.99 -14.10
C ASP A 177 -6.22 14.77 -14.92
N GLU A 178 -5.33 15.48 -14.25
CA GLU A 178 -4.20 16.21 -14.85
C GLU A 178 -3.10 15.28 -15.41
N GLY A 179 -3.12 14.00 -15.04
CA GLY A 179 -2.11 13.01 -15.47
C GLY A 179 -0.82 13.05 -14.66
N LYS A 180 -0.75 13.83 -13.59
CA LYS A 180 0.36 13.84 -12.63
C LYS A 180 0.49 12.49 -11.94
N VAL A 181 -0.64 11.93 -11.53
CA VAL A 181 -0.76 10.56 -11.02
C VAL A 181 -1.26 9.66 -12.14
N LEU A 182 -0.55 8.56 -12.40
CA LEU A 182 -0.89 7.58 -13.43
C LEU A 182 -2.09 6.72 -13.00
N PHE A 183 -2.05 6.21 -11.78
CA PHE A 183 -3.11 5.43 -11.14
C PHE A 183 -3.02 5.52 -9.62
N ALA A 184 -4.12 5.22 -8.95
CA ALA A 184 -4.13 4.98 -7.51
C ALA A 184 -4.68 3.59 -7.16
N GLY A 185 -4.17 2.99 -6.08
CA GLY A 185 -4.72 1.80 -5.42
C GLY A 185 -5.16 2.18 -4.01
N LEU A 186 -6.45 2.02 -3.70
CA LEU A 186 -7.00 2.42 -2.41
C LEU A 186 -7.73 1.25 -1.76
N ASP A 187 -7.30 0.90 -0.54
CA ASP A 187 -7.98 -0.06 0.34
C ASP A 187 -8.71 0.67 1.48
N VAL A 188 -8.44 1.96 1.67
CA VAL A 188 -8.97 2.80 2.75
C VAL A 188 -9.38 4.17 2.21
N PHE A 189 -10.34 4.82 2.88
CA PHE A 189 -11.00 6.04 2.40
C PHE A 189 -11.21 7.05 3.53
N GLU A 190 -11.30 8.35 3.18
CA GLU A 190 -11.57 9.41 4.17
C GLU A 190 -12.91 9.20 4.88
N ASN A 191 -13.93 8.80 4.14
CA ASN A 191 -15.29 8.66 4.64
C ASN A 191 -15.74 7.19 4.71
N GLU A 192 -15.00 6.34 5.43
CA GLU A 192 -15.48 4.98 5.70
C GLU A 192 -16.66 5.01 6.70
N PRO A 193 -17.72 4.23 6.49
CA PRO A 193 -17.94 3.21 5.45
C PRO A 193 -18.63 3.73 4.18
N SER A 194 -18.65 5.02 3.93
CA SER A 194 -19.34 5.65 2.77
C SER A 194 -18.40 6.53 1.95
N PRO A 195 -17.46 5.92 1.19
CA PRO A 195 -16.51 6.66 0.37
C PRO A 195 -17.21 7.54 -0.69
N GLU A 196 -16.55 8.61 -1.09
CA GLU A 196 -17.09 9.56 -2.07
C GLU A 196 -17.26 8.92 -3.44
N ILE A 197 -18.39 9.20 -4.12
CA ILE A 197 -18.73 8.63 -5.41
C ILE A 197 -17.68 8.95 -6.49
N GLN A 198 -17.03 10.09 -6.41
CA GLN A 198 -15.99 10.49 -7.35
C GLN A 198 -14.76 9.55 -7.26
N ILE A 199 -14.39 9.10 -6.07
CA ILE A 199 -13.35 8.09 -5.86
C ILE A 199 -13.79 6.74 -6.40
N LEU A 200 -15.02 6.31 -6.06
CA LEU A 200 -15.54 4.99 -6.44
C LEU A 200 -15.70 4.81 -7.95
N MET A 201 -15.98 5.88 -8.67
CA MET A 201 -16.23 5.83 -10.12
C MET A 201 -15.02 6.21 -10.97
N HIS A 202 -13.91 6.61 -10.37
CA HIS A 202 -12.74 7.06 -11.12
C HIS A 202 -12.04 5.91 -11.86
N PRO A 203 -11.84 5.98 -13.19
CA PRO A 203 -11.36 4.86 -13.99
C PRO A 203 -9.91 4.45 -13.71
N LYS A 204 -9.09 5.37 -13.17
CA LYS A 204 -7.68 5.11 -12.84
C LYS A 204 -7.47 4.67 -11.38
N ILE A 205 -8.53 4.38 -10.62
CA ILE A 205 -8.43 3.93 -9.22
C ILE A 205 -8.80 2.46 -9.10
N SER A 206 -7.89 1.66 -8.57
CA SER A 206 -8.13 0.28 -8.14
C SER A 206 -8.60 0.29 -6.69
N LEU A 207 -9.75 -0.31 -6.39
CA LEU A 207 -10.44 -0.20 -5.11
C LEU A 207 -10.60 -1.56 -4.43
N THR A 208 -10.39 -1.59 -3.12
CA THR A 208 -10.77 -2.72 -2.25
C THR A 208 -11.40 -2.18 -0.95
N PRO A 209 -12.35 -2.92 -0.32
CA PRO A 209 -13.14 -2.41 0.80
C PRO A 209 -12.49 -2.70 2.16
N HIS A 210 -11.28 -2.16 2.42
CA HIS A 210 -10.50 -2.27 3.64
C HIS A 210 -10.23 -3.75 4.03
N ILE A 211 -9.65 -4.50 3.09
CA ILE A 211 -9.37 -5.93 3.21
C ILE A 211 -7.89 -6.28 3.41
N GLY A 212 -7.03 -5.30 3.61
CA GLY A 212 -5.58 -5.52 3.71
C GLY A 212 -5.17 -6.61 4.71
N ALA A 213 -5.90 -6.75 5.82
CA ALA A 213 -5.67 -7.79 6.83
C ALA A 213 -6.57 -9.04 6.66
N ALA A 214 -7.42 -9.11 5.64
CA ALA A 214 -8.46 -10.12 5.49
C ALA A 214 -7.98 -11.34 4.68
N THR A 215 -6.94 -12.02 5.16
CA THR A 215 -6.51 -13.33 4.63
C THR A 215 -6.70 -14.42 5.67
N GLU A 216 -6.86 -15.67 5.24
CA GLU A 216 -6.98 -16.82 6.15
C GLU A 216 -5.77 -16.93 7.07
N GLU A 217 -4.56 -16.76 6.53
CA GLU A 217 -3.31 -16.83 7.27
C GLU A 217 -3.16 -15.69 8.30
N ALA A 218 -3.63 -14.48 7.97
CA ALA A 218 -3.63 -13.37 8.93
C ALA A 218 -4.61 -13.64 10.07
N GLN A 219 -5.81 -14.16 9.78
CA GLN A 219 -6.81 -14.49 10.80
C GLN A 219 -6.30 -15.59 11.74
N ASP A 220 -5.63 -16.62 11.22
CA ASP A 220 -5.04 -17.68 12.02
C ASP A 220 -3.91 -17.15 12.93
N ARG A 221 -3.03 -16.30 12.40
CA ARG A 221 -1.99 -15.63 13.20
C ARG A 221 -2.56 -14.70 14.27
N ILE A 222 -3.60 -13.94 13.94
CA ILE A 222 -4.30 -13.05 14.88
C ILE A 222 -4.91 -13.87 16.01
N GLY A 223 -5.63 -14.95 15.68
CA GLY A 223 -6.25 -15.83 16.66
C GLY A 223 -5.23 -16.46 17.62
N THR A 224 -4.13 -16.97 17.09
CA THR A 224 -3.05 -17.56 17.87
C THR A 224 -2.37 -16.54 18.79
N GLU A 225 -1.98 -15.38 18.25
CA GLU A 225 -1.33 -14.31 19.02
C GLU A 225 -2.23 -13.78 20.14
N LEU A 226 -3.54 -13.59 19.88
CA LEU A 226 -4.50 -13.18 20.90
C LEU A 226 -4.65 -14.21 22.01
N ALA A 227 -4.75 -15.51 21.66
CA ALA A 227 -4.84 -16.59 22.64
C ALA A 227 -3.60 -16.63 23.55
N GLU A 228 -2.41 -16.51 22.98
CA GLU A 228 -1.15 -16.48 23.73
C GLU A 228 -1.08 -15.29 24.70
N GLN A 229 -1.46 -14.09 24.22
CA GLN A 229 -1.50 -12.89 25.06
C GLN A 229 -2.51 -13.03 26.23
N ILE A 230 -3.71 -13.57 25.99
CA ILE A 230 -4.72 -13.81 27.01
C ILE A 230 -4.20 -14.81 28.06
N ILE A 231 -3.63 -15.93 27.61
CA ILE A 231 -3.05 -16.96 28.51
C ILE A 231 -1.94 -16.34 29.39
N SER A 232 -1.08 -15.51 28.79
CA SER A 232 -0.01 -14.84 29.53
C SER A 232 -0.56 -13.88 30.59
N LEU A 233 -1.60 -13.11 30.28
CA LEU A 233 -2.26 -12.21 31.24
C LEU A 233 -2.91 -12.96 32.40
N LEU A 234 -3.57 -14.10 32.13
CA LEU A 234 -4.24 -14.91 33.15
C LEU A 234 -3.25 -15.66 34.07
N LYS A 235 -2.04 -15.98 33.60
CA LYS A 235 -1.00 -16.64 34.40
C LYS A 235 -0.27 -15.66 35.34
N ASN A 236 -0.29 -14.37 35.04
CA ASN A 236 0.42 -13.32 35.78
C ASN A 236 -0.49 -12.58 36.78
N ASN A 237 -1.76 -12.93 36.87
CA ASN A 237 -2.73 -12.51 37.88
C ASN A 237 -3.00 -13.67 38.86
#